data_e78badee23d8d530ed20d3048a081462
#
_entry.id   e78badee23d8d530ed20d3048a081462
#
_cell.length_a   1.000
_cell.length_b   1.000
_cell.length_c   1.000
_cell.angle_alpha   90.00
_cell.angle_beta   90.00
_cell.angle_gamma   90.00
#
_symmetry.space_group_name_H-M   'P 1'
#
loop_
_entity.id
_entity.type
_entity.pdbx_description
1 polymer ?
#
loop_
_entity_poly.entity_id
_entity_poly.type
_entity_poly.pdbx_seq_one_letter_code
_entity_poly.pdbx_strand_id
1 'polypeptide(L)'
;MKLLKPKFWDKQYLTLQSLILYPFTFILDLRNLNLLFNKPKKFDYIKTICVGNIYLGGTGKTPLVDFLAKITRKKFRSAIIKKKYQSHLDEKLLLEKNNKVFFKKDRKSSLLDAVKKKFELAIFDDGLQDNKIEYDLKIVCFNSLTLAGNELRLPAGPLRERLNSLVKYDAVFITGYNKNKEFEKKLKKINPDISIFYGEYISTNFHIFKKYNYLVFCGIGNPLSFTDTLKKYKIRYKKKIIYPDHYNYSVTDLQKINKIAKEKKLKLLTTEKDFQRIPRNYRKNINYLKINLKIKKLREFNKFVMKFL
;
A
#
# COMPACT_ATOMS: atom_id res chain seq x y z
N MET A 1 14.92 15.13 -5.82
CA MET A 1 14.64 15.25 -4.36
C MET A 1 13.30 14.59 -4.05
N LYS A 2 13.24 13.57 -3.18
CA LYS A 2 11.96 12.99 -2.77
C LYS A 2 11.41 13.80 -1.59
N LEU A 3 10.26 14.43 -1.77
CA LEU A 3 9.62 15.24 -0.74
C LEU A 3 8.93 14.37 0.30
N LEU A 4 8.97 14.76 1.55
CA LEU A 4 8.14 14.18 2.59
C LEU A 4 6.68 14.64 2.38
N LYS A 5 5.74 13.74 2.68
CA LYS A 5 4.32 14.07 2.62
C LYS A 5 4.00 15.23 3.57
N PRO A 6 3.25 16.26 3.13
CA PRO A 6 2.83 17.36 3.98
C PRO A 6 1.98 16.87 5.16
N LYS A 7 2.28 17.35 6.36
CA LYS A 7 1.57 16.94 7.58
C LYS A 7 0.09 17.37 7.59
N PHE A 8 -0.25 18.46 6.93
CA PHE A 8 -1.62 18.97 6.87
C PHE A 8 -2.57 18.09 6.07
N TRP A 9 -2.06 17.21 5.20
CA TRP A 9 -2.88 16.26 4.45
C TRP A 9 -3.58 15.23 5.34
N ASP A 10 -2.97 14.87 6.49
CA ASP A 10 -3.51 13.86 7.41
C ASP A 10 -4.48 14.44 8.45
N LYS A 11 -4.66 15.76 8.48
CA LYS A 11 -5.61 16.41 9.36
C LYS A 11 -7.03 16.20 8.83
N GLN A 12 -7.98 15.93 9.72
CA GLN A 12 -9.39 15.73 9.36
C GLN A 12 -10.18 17.06 9.28
N TYR A 13 -9.46 18.18 9.13
CA TYR A 13 -10.04 19.52 8.98
C TYR A 13 -9.23 20.33 7.96
N LEU A 14 -9.88 21.38 7.43
CA LEU A 14 -9.25 22.29 6.48
C LEU A 14 -8.21 23.17 7.18
N THR A 15 -7.05 23.29 6.57
CA THR A 15 -5.99 24.20 7.01
C THR A 15 -5.81 25.32 6.01
N LEU A 16 -5.21 26.44 6.41
CA LEU A 16 -4.91 27.56 5.52
C LEU A 16 -4.11 27.10 4.29
N GLN A 17 -3.11 26.21 4.51
CA GLN A 17 -2.31 25.62 3.42
C GLN A 17 -3.16 24.82 2.42
N SER A 18 -4.16 24.05 2.91
CA SER A 18 -5.05 23.32 2.04
C SER A 18 -5.99 24.23 1.26
N LEU A 19 -6.43 25.35 1.83
CA LEU A 19 -7.27 26.35 1.15
C LEU A 19 -6.50 27.07 0.03
N ILE A 20 -5.26 27.51 0.28
CA ILE A 20 -4.39 28.14 -0.71
C ILE A 20 -4.14 27.19 -1.90
N LEU A 21 -3.96 25.90 -1.63
CA LEU A 21 -3.68 24.88 -2.66
C LEU A 21 -4.95 24.37 -3.36
N TYR A 22 -6.14 24.65 -2.84
CA TYR A 22 -7.40 24.12 -3.35
C TYR A 22 -7.66 24.45 -4.84
N PRO A 23 -7.44 25.67 -5.34
CA PRO A 23 -7.65 25.99 -6.75
C PRO A 23 -6.83 25.09 -7.68
N PHE A 24 -5.63 24.68 -7.30
CA PHE A 24 -4.77 23.81 -8.11
C PHE A 24 -5.27 22.36 -8.24
N THR A 25 -6.27 21.96 -7.44
CA THR A 25 -6.89 20.63 -7.58
C THR A 25 -7.60 20.45 -8.91
N PHE A 26 -8.05 21.53 -9.57
CA PHE A 26 -8.70 21.50 -10.89
C PHE A 26 -7.79 21.02 -12.02
N ILE A 27 -6.46 21.17 -11.86
CA ILE A 27 -5.48 20.66 -12.84
C ILE A 27 -5.63 19.15 -13.02
N LEU A 28 -5.96 18.41 -11.94
CA LEU A 28 -6.22 16.98 -12.02
C LEU A 28 -7.54 16.65 -12.73
N ASP A 29 -8.54 17.52 -12.69
CA ASP A 29 -9.79 17.34 -13.45
C ASP A 29 -9.55 17.46 -14.95
N LEU A 30 -8.79 18.44 -15.39
CA LEU A 30 -8.41 18.60 -16.80
C LEU A 30 -7.66 17.38 -17.33
N ARG A 31 -6.73 16.83 -16.55
CA ARG A 31 -6.02 15.60 -16.91
C ARG A 31 -6.97 14.39 -17.00
N ASN A 32 -7.99 14.32 -16.16
CA ASN A 32 -8.95 13.23 -16.14
C ASN A 32 -9.98 13.32 -17.28
N LEU A 33 -10.24 14.51 -17.86
CA LEU A 33 -11.10 14.66 -19.03
C LEU A 33 -10.62 13.83 -20.21
N ASN A 34 -9.31 13.79 -20.47
CA ASN A 34 -8.73 12.94 -21.51
C ASN A 34 -8.93 11.43 -21.27
N LEU A 35 -9.22 11.02 -20.03
CA LEU A 35 -9.48 9.61 -19.68
C LEU A 35 -10.95 9.21 -19.92
N LEU A 36 -11.87 10.16 -20.08
CA LEU A 36 -13.29 9.89 -20.36
C LEU A 36 -13.52 9.34 -21.77
N PHE A 37 -12.62 9.64 -22.71
CA PHE A 37 -12.74 9.19 -24.10
C PHE A 37 -12.31 7.73 -24.33
N ASN A 38 -11.62 7.11 -23.40
CA ASN A 38 -11.16 5.73 -23.51
C ASN A 38 -12.02 4.80 -22.64
N LYS A 39 -12.93 4.03 -23.27
CA LYS A 39 -13.67 2.98 -22.55
C LYS A 39 -12.72 1.87 -22.13
N PRO A 40 -12.74 1.41 -20.86
CA PRO A 40 -11.96 0.28 -20.40
C PRO A 40 -12.37 -0.99 -21.15
N LYS A 41 -11.39 -1.85 -21.47
CA LYS A 41 -11.64 -3.12 -22.15
C LYS A 41 -11.73 -4.24 -21.14
N LYS A 42 -12.79 -5.04 -21.22
CA LYS A 42 -12.95 -6.28 -20.49
C LYS A 42 -12.19 -7.42 -21.18
N PHE A 43 -11.68 -8.36 -20.39
CA PHE A 43 -10.93 -9.52 -20.86
C PHE A 43 -11.58 -10.79 -20.30
N ASP A 44 -12.50 -11.40 -21.07
CA ASP A 44 -13.38 -12.47 -20.57
C ASP A 44 -12.66 -13.81 -20.36
N TYR A 45 -11.45 -13.97 -20.89
CA TYR A 45 -10.65 -15.19 -20.80
C TYR A 45 -9.68 -15.25 -19.61
N ILE A 46 -9.69 -14.25 -18.75
CA ILE A 46 -8.92 -14.21 -17.50
C ILE A 46 -9.64 -13.37 -16.46
N LYS A 47 -9.83 -13.90 -15.28
CA LYS A 47 -10.41 -13.13 -14.16
C LYS A 47 -9.45 -12.08 -13.64
N THR A 48 -9.97 -10.97 -13.18
CA THR A 48 -9.16 -9.80 -12.81
C THR A 48 -9.57 -9.21 -11.47
N ILE A 49 -8.63 -9.07 -10.54
CA ILE A 49 -8.79 -8.34 -9.28
C ILE A 49 -7.87 -7.14 -9.31
N CYS A 50 -8.39 -5.95 -9.05
CA CYS A 50 -7.57 -4.76 -8.89
C CYS A 50 -7.59 -4.26 -7.45
N VAL A 51 -6.41 -4.18 -6.84
CA VAL A 51 -6.19 -3.57 -5.53
C VAL A 51 -5.48 -2.25 -5.73
N GLY A 52 -6.08 -1.17 -5.28
CA GLY A 52 -5.49 0.14 -5.40
C GLY A 52 -5.83 1.06 -4.25
N ASN A 53 -5.56 2.33 -4.38
CA ASN A 53 -5.95 3.35 -3.41
C ASN A 53 -6.25 4.68 -4.11
N ILE A 54 -7.09 5.47 -3.51
CA ILE A 54 -7.33 6.86 -3.88
C ILE A 54 -6.54 7.84 -3.01
N TYR A 55 -5.91 7.37 -1.93
CA TYR A 55 -5.07 8.13 -1.02
C TYR A 55 -3.58 7.97 -1.38
N LEU A 56 -2.82 9.05 -1.49
CA LEU A 56 -1.38 9.00 -1.79
C LEU A 56 -0.57 8.57 -0.56
N GLY A 57 -0.03 7.35 -0.60
CA GLY A 57 0.82 6.81 0.48
C GLY A 57 0.58 5.35 0.78
N GLY A 58 1.16 4.87 1.87
CA GLY A 58 1.15 3.48 2.29
C GLY A 58 -0.20 3.04 2.89
N THR A 59 -1.12 2.57 2.06
CA THR A 59 -2.45 2.11 2.48
C THR A 59 -2.57 0.59 2.63
N GLY A 60 -1.48 -0.16 2.39
CA GLY A 60 -1.48 -1.62 2.57
C GLY A 60 -1.85 -2.44 1.33
N LYS A 61 -1.78 -1.87 0.13
CA LYS A 61 -2.09 -2.56 -1.15
C LYS A 61 -1.29 -3.83 -1.35
N THR A 62 0.04 -3.72 -1.36
CA THR A 62 0.95 -4.84 -1.67
C THR A 62 0.78 -6.04 -0.74
N PRO A 63 0.64 -5.88 0.59
CA PRO A 63 0.30 -7.00 1.47
C PRO A 63 -1.07 -7.63 1.19
N LEU A 64 -2.07 -6.85 0.76
CA LEU A 64 -3.37 -7.39 0.38
C LEU A 64 -3.30 -8.16 -0.94
N VAL A 65 -2.54 -7.68 -1.91
CA VAL A 65 -2.27 -8.38 -3.19
C VAL A 65 -1.60 -9.74 -2.94
N ASP A 66 -0.55 -9.77 -2.10
CA ASP A 66 0.11 -11.04 -1.73
C ASP A 66 -0.85 -12.00 -1.01
N PHE A 67 -1.68 -11.46 -0.12
CA PHE A 67 -2.70 -12.24 0.57
C PHE A 67 -3.74 -12.81 -0.39
N LEU A 68 -4.27 -12.02 -1.33
CA LEU A 68 -5.22 -12.48 -2.34
C LEU A 68 -4.61 -13.58 -3.21
N ALA A 69 -3.38 -13.40 -3.69
CA ALA A 69 -2.68 -14.43 -4.44
C ALA A 69 -2.54 -15.74 -3.65
N LYS A 70 -2.29 -15.66 -2.33
CA LYS A 70 -2.19 -16.83 -1.45
C LYS A 70 -3.52 -17.58 -1.31
N ILE A 71 -4.64 -16.88 -1.12
CA ILE A 71 -5.94 -17.54 -0.91
C ILE A 71 -6.55 -18.09 -2.20
N THR A 72 -6.29 -17.44 -3.33
CA THR A 72 -6.82 -17.86 -4.65
C THR A 72 -6.01 -18.98 -5.30
N ARG A 73 -4.74 -19.16 -4.93
CA ARG A 73 -3.81 -20.15 -5.48
C ARG A 73 -4.32 -21.58 -5.48
N LYS A 74 -5.20 -21.93 -4.53
CA LYS A 74 -5.76 -23.28 -4.43
C LYS A 74 -6.78 -23.59 -5.55
N LYS A 75 -7.37 -22.55 -6.15
CA LYS A 75 -8.44 -22.69 -7.17
C LYS A 75 -8.04 -22.18 -8.54
N PHE A 76 -7.13 -21.22 -8.60
CA PHE A 76 -6.74 -20.54 -9.83
C PHE A 76 -5.22 -20.49 -9.97
N ARG A 77 -4.73 -20.67 -11.17
CA ARG A 77 -3.36 -20.33 -11.52
C ARG A 77 -3.23 -18.81 -11.61
N SER A 78 -2.85 -18.19 -10.49
CA SER A 78 -2.86 -16.73 -10.35
C SER A 78 -1.50 -16.08 -10.62
N ALA A 79 -1.51 -14.88 -11.20
CA ALA A 79 -0.34 -14.02 -11.39
C ALA A 79 -0.59 -12.63 -10.83
N ILE A 80 0.47 -11.95 -10.39
CA ILE A 80 0.41 -10.55 -9.98
C ILE A 80 0.90 -9.67 -11.12
N ILE A 81 0.15 -8.60 -11.39
CA ILE A 81 0.49 -7.59 -12.39
C ILE A 81 0.81 -6.28 -11.68
N LYS A 82 2.04 -5.80 -11.89
CA LYS A 82 2.52 -4.54 -11.32
C LYS A 82 3.20 -3.69 -12.39
N LYS A 83 2.86 -2.40 -12.43
CA LYS A 83 3.50 -1.47 -13.35
C LYS A 83 4.94 -1.21 -12.93
N LYS A 84 5.85 -1.23 -13.91
CA LYS A 84 7.29 -1.02 -13.68
C LYS A 84 7.58 0.46 -13.41
N TYR A 85 8.03 0.71 -12.17
CA TYR A 85 8.68 1.96 -11.76
C TYR A 85 10.02 1.60 -11.13
N GLN A 86 11.06 2.38 -11.41
CA GLN A 86 12.40 2.14 -10.81
C GLN A 86 12.37 2.18 -9.28
N SER A 87 11.52 3.03 -8.71
CA SER A 87 11.37 3.18 -7.27
C SER A 87 10.63 2.03 -6.56
N HIS A 88 10.01 1.07 -7.31
CA HIS A 88 9.17 0.01 -6.74
C HIS A 88 9.78 -1.40 -6.87
N LEU A 89 11.10 -1.49 -7.04
CA LEU A 89 11.80 -2.77 -7.14
C LEU A 89 11.72 -3.59 -5.85
N ASP A 90 11.71 -2.92 -4.70
CA ASP A 90 11.54 -3.55 -3.38
C ASP A 90 10.20 -4.28 -3.24
N GLU A 91 9.11 -3.68 -3.70
CA GLU A 91 7.78 -4.30 -3.69
C GLU A 91 7.71 -5.49 -4.66
N LYS A 92 8.32 -5.35 -5.84
CA LYS A 92 8.46 -6.47 -6.78
C LYS A 92 9.16 -7.66 -6.14
N LEU A 93 10.33 -7.44 -5.54
CA LEU A 93 11.12 -8.47 -4.87
C LEU A 93 10.36 -9.15 -3.72
N LEU A 94 9.57 -8.39 -2.97
CA LEU A 94 8.72 -8.97 -1.91
C LEU A 94 7.63 -9.88 -2.47
N LEU A 95 6.96 -9.46 -3.54
CA LEU A 95 5.90 -10.24 -4.19
C LEU A 95 6.45 -11.49 -4.90
N GLU A 96 7.61 -11.39 -5.56
CA GLU A 96 8.25 -12.49 -6.27
C GLU A 96 8.74 -13.63 -5.37
N LYS A 97 8.86 -13.42 -4.05
CA LYS A 97 9.21 -14.49 -3.10
C LYS A 97 8.26 -15.68 -3.19
N ASN A 98 6.98 -15.42 -3.43
CA ASN A 98 5.94 -16.44 -3.37
C ASN A 98 5.00 -16.46 -4.59
N ASN A 99 5.14 -15.53 -5.54
CA ASN A 99 4.18 -15.37 -6.62
C ASN A 99 4.88 -15.16 -7.96
N LYS A 100 4.19 -15.50 -9.06
CA LYS A 100 4.60 -15.05 -10.38
C LYS A 100 4.19 -13.60 -10.58
N VAL A 101 5.15 -12.73 -10.86
CA VAL A 101 4.92 -11.28 -11.06
C VAL A 101 5.26 -10.90 -12.49
N PHE A 102 4.34 -10.22 -13.16
CA PHE A 102 4.58 -9.55 -14.43
C PHE A 102 4.82 -8.06 -14.17
N PHE A 103 6.01 -7.57 -14.55
CA PHE A 103 6.48 -6.24 -14.20
C PHE A 103 6.95 -5.49 -15.44
N LYS A 104 5.99 -4.86 -16.17
CA LYS A 104 6.21 -4.08 -17.39
C LYS A 104 5.75 -2.63 -17.24
N LYS A 105 6.12 -1.76 -18.20
CA LYS A 105 5.69 -0.36 -18.24
C LYS A 105 4.18 -0.22 -18.42
N ASP A 106 3.55 -1.14 -19.14
CA ASP A 106 2.12 -1.17 -19.40
C ASP A 106 1.47 -2.42 -18.79
N ARG A 107 0.35 -2.23 -18.08
CA ARG A 107 -0.38 -3.31 -17.41
C ARG A 107 -1.10 -4.22 -18.39
N LYS A 108 -1.65 -3.67 -19.48
CA LYS A 108 -2.32 -4.44 -20.53
C LYS A 108 -1.34 -5.43 -21.16
N SER A 109 -0.12 -5.00 -21.49
CA SER A 109 0.92 -5.90 -22.01
C SER A 109 1.29 -7.00 -21.01
N SER A 110 1.32 -6.69 -19.72
CA SER A 110 1.55 -7.68 -18.65
C SER A 110 0.39 -8.68 -18.55
N LEU A 111 -0.84 -8.23 -18.70
CA LEU A 111 -2.04 -9.06 -18.70
C LEU A 111 -2.03 -10.04 -19.88
N LEU A 112 -1.74 -9.54 -21.08
CA LEU A 112 -1.65 -10.38 -22.28
C LEU A 112 -0.56 -11.47 -22.17
N ASP A 113 0.58 -11.14 -21.53
CA ASP A 113 1.61 -12.16 -21.25
C ASP A 113 1.13 -13.21 -20.24
N ALA A 114 0.37 -12.80 -19.23
CA ALA A 114 -0.22 -13.74 -18.27
C ALA A 114 -1.19 -14.70 -18.98
N VAL A 115 -2.03 -14.18 -19.88
CA VAL A 115 -2.95 -14.99 -20.70
C VAL A 115 -2.18 -15.97 -21.58
N LYS A 116 -1.18 -15.49 -22.33
CA LYS A 116 -0.34 -16.35 -23.19
C LYS A 116 0.31 -17.49 -22.39
N LYS A 117 0.59 -17.26 -21.10
CA LYS A 117 1.16 -18.25 -20.18
C LYS A 117 0.10 -19.06 -19.41
N LYS A 118 -1.16 -19.01 -19.85
CA LYS A 118 -2.30 -19.78 -19.31
C LYS A 118 -2.53 -19.53 -17.81
N PHE A 119 -2.41 -18.26 -17.35
CA PHE A 119 -2.89 -17.84 -16.05
C PHE A 119 -4.40 -17.56 -16.13
N GLU A 120 -5.12 -17.96 -15.09
CA GLU A 120 -6.59 -17.88 -15.00
C GLU A 120 -7.04 -16.65 -14.21
N LEU A 121 -6.17 -16.13 -13.32
CA LEU A 121 -6.43 -14.97 -12.50
C LEU A 121 -5.26 -13.99 -12.51
N ALA A 122 -5.54 -12.72 -12.79
CA ALA A 122 -4.60 -11.62 -12.70
C ALA A 122 -4.96 -10.69 -11.54
N ILE A 123 -4.04 -10.49 -10.59
CA ILE A 123 -4.21 -9.60 -9.44
C ILE A 123 -3.32 -8.37 -9.66
N PHE A 124 -3.95 -7.21 -9.81
CA PHE A 124 -3.26 -5.96 -10.12
C PHE A 124 -2.91 -5.20 -8.84
N ASP A 125 -1.64 -4.83 -8.71
CA ASP A 125 -1.15 -3.94 -7.65
C ASP A 125 -1.10 -2.49 -8.16
N ASP A 126 -1.96 -1.62 -7.56
CA ASP A 126 -2.10 -0.19 -7.85
C ASP A 126 -2.59 0.13 -9.29
N GLY A 127 -3.70 -0.48 -9.71
CA GLY A 127 -4.27 -0.34 -11.07
C GLY A 127 -5.56 0.48 -11.20
N LEU A 128 -6.17 0.96 -10.10
CA LEU A 128 -7.50 1.58 -10.13
C LEU A 128 -7.61 2.86 -10.98
N GLN A 129 -6.52 3.59 -11.17
CA GLN A 129 -6.45 4.76 -12.03
C GLN A 129 -6.10 4.43 -13.49
N ASP A 130 -6.06 3.15 -13.87
CA ASP A 130 -5.76 2.72 -15.24
C ASP A 130 -7.07 2.38 -15.97
N ASN A 131 -7.52 3.31 -16.82
CA ASN A 131 -8.78 3.18 -17.54
C ASN A 131 -8.71 2.24 -18.77
N LYS A 132 -7.60 1.54 -18.99
CA LYS A 132 -7.46 0.63 -20.13
C LYS A 132 -8.08 -0.74 -19.90
N ILE A 133 -8.29 -1.11 -18.62
CA ILE A 133 -8.73 -2.45 -18.21
C ILE A 133 -9.96 -2.31 -17.32
N GLU A 134 -11.01 -3.02 -17.67
CA GLU A 134 -12.16 -3.24 -16.81
C GLU A 134 -11.86 -4.46 -15.92
N TYR A 135 -11.96 -4.26 -14.59
CA TYR A 135 -11.67 -5.30 -13.61
C TYR A 135 -12.95 -5.95 -13.10
N ASP A 136 -12.93 -7.29 -12.90
CA ASP A 136 -14.07 -8.02 -12.32
C ASP A 136 -14.28 -7.64 -10.85
N LEU A 137 -13.20 -7.42 -10.08
CA LEU A 137 -13.25 -6.97 -8.69
C LEU A 137 -12.30 -5.81 -8.44
N LYS A 138 -12.83 -4.71 -7.89
CA LYS A 138 -12.08 -3.48 -7.57
C LYS A 138 -12.10 -3.20 -6.07
N ILE A 139 -10.93 -3.28 -5.42
CA ILE A 139 -10.76 -3.06 -3.98
C ILE A 139 -9.93 -1.80 -3.72
N VAL A 140 -10.51 -0.84 -3.00
CA VAL A 140 -9.80 0.38 -2.56
C VAL A 140 -9.25 0.19 -1.15
N CYS A 141 -7.95 0.46 -0.97
CA CYS A 141 -7.28 0.36 0.32
C CYS A 141 -7.19 1.71 1.02
N PHE A 142 -7.52 1.73 2.31
CA PHE A 142 -7.25 2.81 3.25
C PHE A 142 -6.42 2.33 4.43
N ASN A 143 -5.79 3.27 5.12
CA ASN A 143 -5.14 3.01 6.41
C ASN A 143 -6.00 3.62 7.53
N SER A 144 -6.23 2.88 8.61
CA SER A 144 -7.11 3.30 9.71
C SER A 144 -6.61 4.52 10.50
N LEU A 145 -5.32 4.88 10.37
CA LEU A 145 -4.74 6.05 11.03
C LEU A 145 -4.96 7.35 10.26
N THR A 146 -4.98 7.26 8.93
CA THR A 146 -5.07 8.44 8.05
C THR A 146 -6.40 8.54 7.34
N LEU A 147 -7.10 7.41 7.15
CA LEU A 147 -8.34 7.30 6.39
C LEU A 147 -8.24 8.05 5.05
N ALA A 148 -9.08 9.07 4.84
CA ALA A 148 -9.04 9.95 3.67
C ALA A 148 -8.27 11.28 3.91
N GLY A 149 -7.66 11.46 5.11
CA GLY A 149 -7.01 12.70 5.49
C GLY A 149 -8.00 13.87 5.56
N ASN A 150 -7.62 15.03 5.00
CA ASN A 150 -8.51 16.20 4.88
C ASN A 150 -9.51 16.07 3.70
N GLU A 151 -9.59 14.92 3.04
CA GLU A 151 -10.50 14.57 1.94
C GLU A 151 -10.35 15.39 0.65
N LEU A 152 -9.38 16.28 0.60
CA LEU A 152 -9.08 17.05 -0.59
C LEU A 152 -8.17 16.28 -1.54
N ARG A 153 -8.25 16.63 -2.83
CA ARG A 153 -7.35 16.09 -3.85
C ARG A 153 -5.98 16.80 -3.84
N LEU A 154 -5.03 16.17 -4.48
CA LEU A 154 -3.73 16.75 -4.75
C LEU A 154 -3.88 18.08 -5.49
N PRO A 155 -3.08 19.12 -5.16
CA PRO A 155 -2.08 19.19 -4.10
C PRO A 155 -2.63 19.65 -2.73
N ALA A 156 -3.91 20.02 -2.62
CA ALA A 156 -4.54 20.52 -1.39
C ALA A 156 -4.74 19.44 -0.31
N GLY A 157 -4.75 18.18 -0.70
CA GLY A 157 -4.89 17.02 0.18
C GLY A 157 -4.29 15.75 -0.43
N PRO A 158 -4.46 14.61 0.24
CA PRO A 158 -3.78 13.37 -0.14
C PRO A 158 -4.49 12.58 -1.24
N LEU A 159 -5.68 12.99 -1.69
CA LEU A 159 -6.48 12.16 -2.57
C LEU A 159 -6.08 12.31 -4.04
N ARG A 160 -5.95 11.17 -4.74
CA ARG A 160 -5.76 11.09 -6.21
C ARG A 160 -7.07 11.31 -6.95
N GLU A 161 -8.18 10.90 -6.32
CA GLU A 161 -9.55 11.00 -6.80
C GLU A 161 -10.45 11.55 -5.71
N ARG A 162 -11.60 12.14 -6.06
CA ARG A 162 -12.62 12.55 -5.07
C ARG A 162 -13.13 11.33 -4.33
N LEU A 163 -13.51 11.49 -3.05
CA LEU A 163 -14.05 10.38 -2.26
C LEU A 163 -15.32 9.78 -2.91
N ASN A 164 -16.10 10.58 -3.61
CA ASN A 164 -17.28 10.15 -4.37
C ASN A 164 -16.96 9.15 -5.51
N SER A 165 -15.69 9.00 -5.92
CA SER A 165 -15.29 7.96 -6.86
C SER A 165 -15.53 6.54 -6.35
N LEU A 166 -15.78 6.39 -5.05
CA LEU A 166 -16.08 5.09 -4.42
C LEU A 166 -17.31 4.39 -5.00
N VAL A 167 -18.21 5.10 -5.70
CA VAL A 167 -19.32 4.47 -6.44
C VAL A 167 -18.85 3.49 -7.53
N LYS A 168 -17.58 3.60 -7.98
CA LYS A 168 -16.99 2.75 -9.02
C LYS A 168 -16.37 1.46 -8.49
N TYR A 169 -16.35 1.26 -7.16
CA TYR A 169 -15.58 0.22 -6.51
C TYR A 169 -16.48 -0.72 -5.72
N ASP A 170 -16.07 -1.99 -5.65
CA ASP A 170 -16.88 -3.07 -5.06
C ASP A 170 -16.62 -3.22 -3.55
N ALA A 171 -15.39 -2.92 -3.12
CA ALA A 171 -15.02 -3.02 -1.72
C ALA A 171 -14.00 -1.98 -1.29
N VAL A 172 -14.06 -1.64 0.01
CA VAL A 172 -13.03 -0.92 0.75
C VAL A 172 -12.36 -1.89 1.71
N PHE A 173 -11.02 -1.88 1.70
CA PHE A 173 -10.20 -2.61 2.65
C PHE A 173 -9.43 -1.62 3.55
N ILE A 174 -9.70 -1.66 4.86
CA ILE A 174 -9.08 -0.76 5.84
C ILE A 174 -8.02 -1.53 6.63
N THR A 175 -6.75 -1.12 6.48
CA THR A 175 -5.61 -1.71 7.19
C THR A 175 -5.33 -0.96 8.47
N GLY A 176 -5.33 -1.65 9.62
CA GLY A 176 -5.00 -1.10 10.94
C GLY A 176 -5.91 -1.58 12.05
N TYR A 177 -5.71 -1.05 13.25
CA TYR A 177 -6.39 -1.55 14.46
C TYR A 177 -7.71 -0.84 14.73
N ASN A 178 -7.82 0.42 14.36
CA ASN A 178 -8.94 1.27 14.71
C ASN A 178 -10.08 1.13 13.71
N LYS A 179 -11.27 0.78 14.20
CA LYS A 179 -12.51 0.96 13.45
C LYS A 179 -12.98 2.39 13.61
N ASN A 180 -13.38 3.02 12.52
CA ASN A 180 -13.98 4.35 12.53
C ASN A 180 -15.40 4.24 11.96
N LYS A 181 -16.40 4.24 12.87
CA LYS A 181 -17.83 4.10 12.50
C LYS A 181 -18.34 5.27 11.67
N GLU A 182 -17.82 6.48 11.90
CA GLU A 182 -18.21 7.67 11.13
C GLU A 182 -17.72 7.55 9.69
N PHE A 183 -16.48 7.11 9.50
CA PHE A 183 -15.95 6.85 8.18
C PHE A 183 -16.71 5.73 7.46
N GLU A 184 -17.06 4.63 8.15
CA GLU A 184 -17.91 3.57 7.59
C GLU A 184 -19.27 4.11 7.14
N LYS A 185 -19.94 4.93 7.97
CA LYS A 185 -21.22 5.59 7.62
C LYS A 185 -21.06 6.48 6.37
N LYS A 186 -19.95 7.24 6.30
CA LYS A 186 -19.65 8.08 5.16
C LYS A 186 -19.45 7.27 3.87
N LEU A 187 -18.70 6.18 3.94
CA LEU A 187 -18.49 5.26 2.81
C LEU A 187 -19.82 4.70 2.31
N LYS A 188 -20.68 4.25 3.23
CA LYS A 188 -22.02 3.71 2.93
C LYS A 188 -22.99 4.77 2.38
N LYS A 189 -22.85 6.04 2.78
CA LYS A 189 -23.62 7.16 2.21
C LYS A 189 -23.23 7.43 0.76
N ILE A 190 -21.95 7.27 0.40
CA ILE A 190 -21.45 7.46 -0.96
C ILE A 190 -21.83 6.27 -1.85
N ASN A 191 -21.66 5.05 -1.35
CA ASN A 191 -21.97 3.81 -2.06
C ASN A 191 -22.62 2.82 -1.07
N PRO A 192 -23.96 2.67 -1.07
CA PRO A 192 -24.69 1.75 -0.17
C PRO A 192 -24.27 0.30 -0.31
N ASP A 193 -23.87 -0.13 -1.52
CA ASP A 193 -23.53 -1.52 -1.83
C ASP A 193 -22.07 -1.85 -1.52
N ILE A 194 -21.22 -0.86 -1.22
CA ILE A 194 -19.80 -1.09 -1.01
C ILE A 194 -19.54 -2.03 0.18
N SER A 195 -18.78 -3.08 -0.03
CA SER A 195 -18.37 -3.98 1.04
C SER A 195 -17.17 -3.42 1.80
N ILE A 196 -17.19 -3.48 3.16
CA ILE A 196 -16.12 -2.94 3.99
C ILE A 196 -15.45 -4.06 4.77
N PHE A 197 -14.14 -4.24 4.55
CA PHE A 197 -13.33 -5.24 5.22
C PHE A 197 -12.17 -4.61 5.98
N TYR A 198 -11.70 -5.31 7.00
CA TYR A 198 -10.63 -4.87 7.87
C TYR A 198 -9.50 -5.91 7.94
N GLY A 199 -8.28 -5.42 8.00
CA GLY A 199 -7.11 -6.22 8.29
C GLY A 199 -6.12 -5.48 9.15
N GLU A 200 -5.22 -6.21 9.78
CA GLU A 200 -4.15 -5.68 10.60
C GLU A 200 -2.81 -6.35 10.31
N TYR A 201 -1.73 -5.64 10.52
CA TYR A 201 -0.42 -6.25 10.45
C TYR A 201 -0.11 -6.99 11.74
N ILE A 202 0.28 -8.27 11.59
CA ILE A 202 0.85 -9.07 12.67
C ILE A 202 2.32 -9.33 12.37
N SER A 203 3.17 -9.14 13.37
CA SER A 203 4.58 -9.52 13.23
C SER A 203 4.75 -11.00 13.54
N THR A 204 5.55 -11.68 12.73
CA THR A 204 5.86 -13.11 12.91
C THR A 204 7.17 -13.36 13.67
N ASN A 205 8.01 -12.33 13.79
CA ASN A 205 9.32 -12.44 14.45
C ASN A 205 9.52 -11.44 15.60
N PHE A 206 8.43 -10.86 16.14
CA PHE A 206 8.51 -9.81 17.16
C PHE A 206 9.20 -10.25 18.46
N HIS A 207 9.09 -11.54 18.83
CA HIS A 207 9.67 -12.09 20.05
C HIS A 207 11.19 -11.94 20.11
N ILE A 208 11.88 -11.98 18.96
CA ILE A 208 13.34 -11.83 18.86
C ILE A 208 13.80 -10.44 19.34
N PHE A 209 12.92 -9.42 19.22
CA PHE A 209 13.28 -8.03 19.44
C PHE A 209 12.96 -7.48 20.83
N LYS A 210 12.36 -8.25 21.72
CA LYS A 210 11.95 -7.77 23.05
C LYS A 210 13.11 -7.44 23.99
N LYS A 211 14.27 -8.10 23.82
CA LYS A 211 15.40 -8.04 24.74
C LYS A 211 16.27 -6.78 24.61
N TYR A 212 16.16 -6.02 23.51
CA TYR A 212 17.09 -4.96 23.18
C TYR A 212 16.40 -3.61 22.99
N ASN A 213 17.21 -2.54 23.08
CA ASN A 213 16.79 -1.21 22.67
C ASN A 213 17.26 -0.96 21.22
N TYR A 214 16.42 -0.31 20.44
CA TYR A 214 16.68 -0.10 19.01
C TYR A 214 16.80 1.37 18.61
N LEU A 215 17.64 1.62 17.60
CA LEU A 215 17.46 2.71 16.66
C LEU A 215 16.62 2.14 15.52
N VAL A 216 15.42 2.71 15.32
CA VAL A 216 14.54 2.30 14.23
C VAL A 216 14.60 3.30 13.09
N PHE A 217 14.58 2.81 11.86
CA PHE A 217 14.55 3.65 10.68
C PHE A 217 13.66 3.05 9.61
N CYS A 218 13.00 3.92 8.82
CA CYS A 218 12.18 3.48 7.70
C CYS A 218 11.99 4.57 6.65
N GLY A 219 11.80 4.16 5.39
CA GLY A 219 11.43 4.98 4.25
C GLY A 219 10.22 4.36 3.54
N ILE A 220 9.09 4.27 4.25
CA ILE A 220 7.82 3.74 3.77
C ILE A 220 6.74 4.83 3.78
N GLY A 221 5.71 4.69 2.94
CA GLY A 221 4.63 5.67 2.79
C GLY A 221 3.79 5.94 4.04
N ASN A 222 3.83 5.04 5.04
CA ASN A 222 3.19 5.27 6.35
C ASN A 222 4.11 4.83 7.50
N PRO A 223 5.04 5.69 7.96
CA PRO A 223 5.93 5.41 9.07
C PRO A 223 5.22 5.17 10.41
N LEU A 224 4.02 5.75 10.60
CA LEU A 224 3.24 5.58 11.82
C LEU A 224 2.80 4.11 11.98
N SER A 225 2.43 3.43 10.89
CA SER A 225 2.06 2.01 10.96
C SER A 225 3.20 1.12 11.46
N PHE A 226 4.44 1.44 11.13
CA PHE A 226 5.61 0.74 11.65
C PHE A 226 5.79 0.98 13.14
N THR A 227 5.79 2.24 13.59
CA THR A 227 5.94 2.58 15.01
C THR A 227 4.81 2.03 15.88
N ASP A 228 3.58 2.01 15.38
CA ASP A 228 2.44 1.43 16.09
C ASP A 228 2.55 -0.10 16.19
N THR A 229 3.08 -0.74 15.16
CA THR A 229 3.39 -2.18 15.24
C THR A 229 4.45 -2.46 16.31
N LEU A 230 5.51 -1.64 16.39
CA LEU A 230 6.52 -1.76 17.45
C LEU A 230 5.90 -1.59 18.85
N LYS A 231 5.05 -0.57 19.03
CA LYS A 231 4.33 -0.33 20.29
C LYS A 231 3.43 -1.52 20.68
N LYS A 232 2.63 -2.02 19.72
CA LYS A 232 1.76 -3.20 19.93
C LYS A 232 2.53 -4.40 20.50
N TYR A 233 3.71 -4.67 19.96
CA TYR A 233 4.55 -5.79 20.39
C TYR A 233 5.52 -5.45 21.52
N LYS A 234 5.42 -4.24 22.10
CA LYS A 234 6.29 -3.77 23.19
C LYS A 234 7.79 -3.83 22.84
N ILE A 235 8.12 -3.56 21.56
CA ILE A 235 9.51 -3.46 21.08
C ILE A 235 10.03 -2.06 21.42
N ARG A 236 11.07 -1.98 22.25
CA ARG A 236 11.62 -0.73 22.76
C ARG A 236 12.56 -0.08 21.76
N TYR A 237 12.35 1.20 21.43
CA TYR A 237 13.27 1.99 20.63
C TYR A 237 13.56 3.34 21.31
N LYS A 238 14.81 3.79 21.24
CA LYS A 238 15.29 5.05 21.82
C LYS A 238 15.46 6.15 20.79
N LYS A 239 15.62 5.79 19.50
CA LYS A 239 15.76 6.74 18.40
C LYS A 239 15.01 6.26 17.17
N LYS A 240 14.43 7.23 16.44
CA LYS A 240 13.69 7.00 15.20
C LYS A 240 14.23 7.94 14.12
N ILE A 241 14.50 7.39 12.92
CA ILE A 241 14.88 8.14 11.72
C ILE A 241 13.88 7.78 10.61
N ILE A 242 13.23 8.81 10.05
CA ILE A 242 12.25 8.63 8.97
C ILE A 242 12.84 9.22 7.70
N TYR A 243 12.82 8.43 6.64
CA TYR A 243 13.18 8.81 5.28
C TYR A 243 11.93 8.94 4.40
N PRO A 244 12.01 9.63 3.25
CA PRO A 244 10.93 9.66 2.27
C PRO A 244 10.53 8.24 1.80
N ASP A 245 9.29 8.09 1.30
CA ASP A 245 8.85 6.80 0.76
C ASP A 245 9.74 6.33 -0.41
N HIS A 246 9.99 5.03 -0.48
CA HIS A 246 10.89 4.42 -1.46
C HIS A 246 12.32 5.02 -1.45
N TYR A 247 12.82 5.36 -0.27
CA TYR A 247 14.17 5.90 -0.13
C TYR A 247 15.23 4.86 -0.47
N ASN A 248 16.21 5.24 -1.30
CA ASN A 248 17.40 4.44 -1.59
C ASN A 248 18.51 4.85 -0.62
N TYR A 249 18.86 3.94 0.28
CA TYR A 249 19.87 4.19 1.30
C TYR A 249 21.26 4.27 0.68
N SER A 250 21.92 5.41 0.81
CA SER A 250 23.33 5.58 0.43
C SER A 250 24.26 4.95 1.46
N VAL A 251 25.50 4.73 1.07
CA VAL A 251 26.55 4.24 1.99
C VAL A 251 26.72 5.21 3.16
N THR A 252 26.72 6.52 2.88
CA THR A 252 26.83 7.56 3.89
C THR A 252 25.67 7.56 4.89
N ASP A 253 24.43 7.32 4.43
CA ASP A 253 23.28 7.18 5.33
C ASP A 253 23.47 6.00 6.27
N LEU A 254 23.86 4.84 5.74
CA LEU A 254 24.04 3.62 6.52
C LEU A 254 25.19 3.74 7.51
N GLN A 255 26.28 4.37 7.12
CA GLN A 255 27.39 4.67 8.03
C GLN A 255 26.96 5.61 9.17
N LYS A 256 26.21 6.68 8.86
CA LYS A 256 25.65 7.60 9.86
C LYS A 256 24.71 6.90 10.84
N ILE A 257 23.80 6.06 10.33
CA ILE A 257 22.87 5.25 11.17
C ILE A 257 23.67 4.32 12.08
N ASN A 258 24.67 3.61 11.55
CA ASN A 258 25.53 2.69 12.31
C ASN A 258 26.34 3.43 13.39
N LYS A 259 26.92 4.61 13.06
CA LYS A 259 27.66 5.42 14.03
C LYS A 259 26.78 5.80 15.23
N ILE A 260 25.59 6.35 14.97
CA ILE A 260 24.62 6.73 16.01
C ILE A 260 24.21 5.51 16.84
N ALA A 261 24.00 4.36 16.22
CA ALA A 261 23.60 3.14 16.92
C ALA A 261 24.72 2.64 17.85
N LYS A 262 25.97 2.66 17.40
CA LYS A 262 27.17 2.29 18.20
C LYS A 262 27.34 3.22 19.41
N GLU A 263 27.34 4.55 19.19
CA GLU A 263 27.48 5.55 20.25
C GLU A 263 26.42 5.40 21.35
N LYS A 264 25.20 5.04 20.98
CA LYS A 264 24.07 4.87 21.92
C LYS A 264 23.85 3.45 22.37
N LYS A 265 24.73 2.50 22.03
CA LYS A 265 24.61 1.05 22.34
C LYS A 265 23.25 0.48 21.93
N LEU A 266 22.74 0.88 20.74
CA LEU A 266 21.46 0.46 20.18
C LEU A 266 21.67 -0.58 19.06
N LYS A 267 20.72 -1.52 18.92
CA LYS A 267 20.63 -2.37 17.73
C LYS A 267 19.81 -1.68 16.63
N LEU A 268 20.08 -2.01 15.38
CA LEU A 268 19.34 -1.46 14.25
C LEU A 268 18.11 -2.32 13.92
N LEU A 269 16.98 -1.67 13.69
CA LEU A 269 15.74 -2.33 13.27
C LEU A 269 15.02 -1.49 12.21
N THR A 270 14.60 -2.13 11.12
CA THR A 270 13.87 -1.50 10.02
C THR A 270 12.68 -2.34 9.58
N THR A 271 11.98 -1.93 8.50
CA THR A 271 10.92 -2.73 7.88
C THR A 271 11.52 -3.75 6.91
N GLU A 272 10.78 -4.83 6.60
CA GLU A 272 11.21 -5.79 5.58
C GLU A 272 11.35 -5.13 4.19
N LYS A 273 10.48 -4.16 3.87
CA LYS A 273 10.52 -3.38 2.62
C LYS A 273 11.81 -2.55 2.53
N ASP A 274 12.19 -1.85 3.60
CA ASP A 274 13.43 -1.08 3.63
C ASP A 274 14.67 -1.98 3.58
N PHE A 275 14.63 -3.10 4.28
CA PHE A 275 15.74 -4.06 4.28
C PHE A 275 16.10 -4.56 2.88
N GLN A 276 15.11 -4.73 1.98
CA GLN A 276 15.38 -5.11 0.59
C GLN A 276 16.14 -4.04 -0.20
N ARG A 277 16.03 -2.76 0.18
CA ARG A 277 16.73 -1.62 -0.46
C ARG A 277 18.15 -1.40 0.06
N ILE A 278 18.51 -2.06 1.17
CA ILE A 278 19.84 -1.95 1.75
C ILE A 278 20.81 -2.84 0.94
N PRO A 279 21.98 -2.32 0.51
CA PRO A 279 23.01 -3.13 -0.16
C PRO A 279 23.43 -4.33 0.71
N ARG A 280 23.65 -5.49 0.09
CA ARG A 280 23.89 -6.77 0.80
C ARG A 280 25.00 -6.72 1.82
N ASN A 281 26.11 -6.05 1.51
CA ASN A 281 27.27 -5.89 2.39
C ASN A 281 27.00 -5.09 3.68
N TYR A 282 25.90 -4.29 3.72
CA TYR A 282 25.50 -3.52 4.91
C TYR A 282 24.42 -4.19 5.75
N ARG A 283 23.87 -5.35 5.33
CA ARG A 283 22.73 -6.01 6.00
C ARG A 283 23.09 -6.74 7.29
N LYS A 284 24.36 -7.12 7.49
CA LYS A 284 24.82 -8.02 8.57
C LYS A 284 24.34 -7.61 9.98
N ASN A 285 24.32 -6.30 10.27
CA ASN A 285 23.97 -5.77 11.60
C ASN A 285 22.60 -5.09 11.64
N ILE A 286 21.79 -5.23 10.59
CA ILE A 286 20.48 -4.60 10.50
C ILE A 286 19.40 -5.67 10.58
N ASN A 287 18.56 -5.54 11.60
CA ASN A 287 17.39 -6.40 11.75
C ASN A 287 16.18 -5.79 11.03
N TYR A 288 15.22 -6.64 10.69
CA TYR A 288 13.95 -6.15 10.14
C TYR A 288 12.75 -6.86 10.77
N LEU A 289 11.66 -6.10 10.94
CA LEU A 289 10.40 -6.62 11.42
C LEU A 289 9.64 -7.24 10.24
N LYS A 290 9.38 -8.53 10.31
CA LYS A 290 8.58 -9.26 9.33
C LYS A 290 7.11 -9.15 9.71
N ILE A 291 6.28 -8.77 8.75
CA ILE A 291 4.84 -8.60 8.95
C ILE A 291 4.03 -9.45 7.97
N ASN A 292 2.90 -9.95 8.44
CA ASN A 292 1.87 -10.57 7.63
C ASN A 292 0.56 -9.81 7.80
N LEU A 293 -0.30 -9.84 6.78
CA LEU A 293 -1.66 -9.32 6.86
C LEU A 293 -2.58 -10.37 7.47
N LYS A 294 -3.25 -10.02 8.56
CA LYS A 294 -4.34 -10.80 9.16
C LYS A 294 -5.67 -10.12 8.86
N ILE A 295 -6.56 -10.78 8.16
CA ILE A 295 -7.89 -10.25 7.82
C ILE A 295 -8.86 -10.58 8.94
N LYS A 296 -9.63 -9.56 9.37
CA LYS A 296 -10.78 -9.75 10.26
C LYS A 296 -11.92 -10.34 9.43
N LYS A 297 -12.65 -11.30 10.01
CA LYS A 297 -13.74 -11.99 9.32
C LYS A 297 -13.31 -12.64 7.99
N LEU A 298 -12.25 -13.41 8.05
CA LEU A 298 -11.61 -14.04 6.88
C LEU A 298 -12.58 -14.83 6.00
N ARG A 299 -13.53 -15.57 6.63
CA ARG A 299 -14.54 -16.38 5.89
C ARG A 299 -15.44 -15.51 5.02
N GLU A 300 -15.92 -14.37 5.57
CA GLU A 300 -16.76 -13.40 4.85
C GLU A 300 -15.98 -12.77 3.69
N PHE A 301 -14.73 -12.36 3.94
CA PHE A 301 -13.86 -11.80 2.90
C PHE A 301 -13.60 -12.80 1.76
N ASN A 302 -13.29 -14.05 2.09
CA ASN A 302 -13.06 -15.09 1.09
C ASN A 302 -14.35 -15.36 0.27
N LYS A 303 -15.51 -15.44 0.92
CA LYS A 303 -16.81 -15.63 0.23
C LYS A 303 -17.07 -14.46 -0.73
N PHE A 304 -16.81 -13.23 -0.28
CA PHE A 304 -16.95 -12.04 -1.11
C PHE A 304 -16.05 -12.09 -2.34
N VAL A 305 -14.74 -12.33 -2.16
CA VAL A 305 -13.78 -12.39 -3.28
C VAL A 305 -14.18 -13.48 -4.28
N MET A 306 -14.57 -14.68 -3.79
CA MET A 306 -14.93 -15.80 -4.67
C MET A 306 -16.23 -15.58 -5.46
N LYS A 307 -17.09 -14.64 -5.05
CA LYS A 307 -18.31 -14.27 -5.80
C LYS A 307 -18.00 -13.61 -7.15
N PHE A 308 -16.83 -12.98 -7.28
CA PHE A 308 -16.38 -12.28 -8.50
C PHE A 308 -15.49 -13.14 -9.41
N LEU A 309 -15.07 -14.30 -8.94
CA LEU A 309 -14.21 -15.24 -9.66
C LEU A 309 -14.97 -16.45 -10.18
#